data_74ca1bac85d5c20b83043abb7c612481
#
_entry.id   74ca1bac85d5c20b83043abb7c612481
#
_cell.length_a   1.000
_cell.length_b   1.000
_cell.length_c   1.000
_cell.angle_alpha   90.00
_cell.angle_beta   90.00
_cell.angle_gamma   90.00
#
_symmetry.space_group_name_H-M   'P 1'
#
loop_
_entity.id
_entity.type
_entity.pdbx_description
1 polymer ?
#
loop_
_entity_poly.entity_id
_entity_poly.type
_entity_poly.pdbx_seq_one_letter_code
_entity_poly.pdbx_strand_id
1 'polypeptide(L)'
;MNALIGKWNEIYKQSGQETYPAVQVLAENSFLLPQTGTALDLACGLGGNAIFLAKQGLVVTAWDISSVAIDKLTAYVVRKGLNVNACQQKITAKSFNGYSFDVIVVSRFLDRTLSDAIIGALKPDGLLFYQTFTREKTSPKPPNNPDYLLTENELLALFSPLRVVFYRENALIGKQMRGLRNEAQFVGQKRK
;
A
#
# COMPACT_ATOMS: atom_id res chain seq x y z
N MET A 1 19.39 -4.69 10.00
CA MET A 1 18.80 -4.98 8.67
C MET A 1 18.31 -6.43 8.58
N ASN A 2 19.15 -7.43 8.87
CA ASN A 2 18.76 -8.84 8.81
C ASN A 2 17.59 -9.23 9.73
N ALA A 3 17.45 -8.58 10.90
CA ALA A 3 16.37 -8.85 11.84
C ALA A 3 14.97 -8.49 11.30
N LEU A 4 14.84 -7.37 10.57
CA LEU A 4 13.56 -6.95 9.97
C LEU A 4 13.15 -7.90 8.84
N ILE A 5 14.08 -8.26 7.97
CA ILE A 5 13.84 -9.24 6.90
C ILE A 5 13.43 -10.58 7.50
N GLY A 6 14.19 -11.07 8.50
CA GLY A 6 13.89 -12.32 9.18
C GLY A 6 12.49 -12.33 9.82
N LYS A 7 12.12 -11.23 10.48
CA LYS A 7 10.78 -11.06 11.06
C LYS A 7 9.67 -11.22 10.03
N TRP A 8 9.74 -10.51 8.91
CA TRP A 8 8.71 -10.56 7.88
C TRP A 8 8.70 -11.90 7.13
N ASN A 9 9.86 -12.47 6.87
CA ASN A 9 9.97 -13.81 6.30
C ASN A 9 9.24 -14.85 7.18
N GLU A 10 9.44 -14.79 8.50
CA GLU A 10 8.79 -15.73 9.42
C GLU A 10 7.28 -15.53 9.46
N ILE A 11 6.79 -14.28 9.49
CA ILE A 11 5.35 -13.97 9.43
C ILE A 11 4.72 -14.54 8.16
N TYR A 12 5.34 -14.31 6.99
CA TYR A 12 4.78 -14.81 5.72
C TYR A 12 4.97 -16.31 5.54
N LYS A 13 6.00 -16.92 6.15
CA LYS A 13 6.18 -18.37 6.17
C LYS A 13 5.08 -19.07 6.94
N GLN A 14 4.71 -18.51 8.09
CA GLN A 14 3.65 -19.05 8.96
C GLN A 14 2.24 -18.72 8.44
N SER A 15 2.10 -17.77 7.52
CA SER A 15 0.81 -17.45 6.93
C SER A 15 0.27 -18.65 6.14
N GLY A 16 -0.87 -19.19 6.57
CA GLY A 16 -1.61 -20.23 5.85
C GLY A 16 -2.34 -19.72 4.61
N GLN A 17 -2.29 -18.40 4.35
CA GLN A 17 -2.97 -17.77 3.21
C GLN A 17 -2.03 -17.69 2.02
N GLU A 18 -2.56 -17.98 0.83
CA GLU A 18 -1.85 -17.85 -0.42
C GLU A 18 -1.75 -16.38 -0.87
N THR A 19 -2.82 -15.61 -0.61
CA THR A 19 -2.90 -14.17 -0.88
C THR A 19 -3.89 -13.51 0.07
N TYR A 20 -3.92 -12.18 0.09
CA TYR A 20 -4.90 -11.37 0.82
C TYR A 20 -5.86 -10.67 -0.16
N PRO A 21 -7.04 -10.23 0.29
CA PRO A 21 -7.87 -9.33 -0.49
C PRO A 21 -7.16 -7.99 -0.68
N ALA A 22 -7.56 -7.25 -1.72
CA ALA A 22 -7.11 -5.87 -1.89
C ALA A 22 -7.54 -5.02 -0.69
N VAL A 23 -6.73 -4.02 -0.37
CA VAL A 23 -7.04 -3.09 0.71
C VAL A 23 -8.32 -2.31 0.40
N GLN A 24 -9.10 -2.01 1.43
CA GLN A 24 -10.45 -1.46 1.28
C GLN A 24 -10.47 -0.15 0.47
N VAL A 25 -9.53 0.76 0.72
CA VAL A 25 -9.44 2.03 -0.04
C VAL A 25 -9.29 1.82 -1.54
N LEU A 26 -8.53 0.80 -1.95
CA LEU A 26 -8.37 0.46 -3.36
C LEU A 26 -9.63 -0.20 -3.92
N ALA A 27 -10.19 -1.16 -3.22
CA ALA A 27 -11.36 -1.90 -3.68
C ALA A 27 -12.61 -1.01 -3.82
N GLU A 28 -12.88 -0.14 -2.83
CA GLU A 28 -14.04 0.76 -2.82
C GLU A 28 -13.93 1.91 -3.84
N ASN A 29 -12.72 2.31 -4.20
CA ASN A 29 -12.47 3.40 -5.15
C ASN A 29 -11.87 2.91 -6.47
N SER A 30 -12.06 1.64 -6.82
CA SER A 30 -11.50 1.04 -8.04
C SER A 30 -12.04 1.66 -9.33
N PHE A 31 -13.19 2.32 -9.29
CA PHE A 31 -13.76 3.09 -10.41
C PHE A 31 -12.89 4.30 -10.83
N LEU A 32 -11.92 4.70 -10.00
CA LEU A 32 -10.94 5.75 -10.31
C LEU A 32 -9.74 5.23 -11.11
N LEU A 33 -9.54 3.91 -11.20
CA LEU A 33 -8.38 3.32 -11.87
C LEU A 33 -8.44 3.57 -13.38
N PRO A 34 -7.29 3.86 -14.03
CA PRO A 34 -7.23 3.90 -15.48
C PRO A 34 -7.45 2.47 -16.05
N GLN A 35 -7.97 2.40 -17.27
CA GLN A 35 -8.20 1.11 -17.96
C GLN A 35 -6.91 0.36 -18.30
N THR A 36 -5.81 1.09 -18.52
CA THR A 36 -4.47 0.58 -18.80
C THR A 36 -3.44 1.46 -18.12
N GLY A 37 -2.23 0.97 -17.95
CA GLY A 37 -1.11 1.73 -17.37
C GLY A 37 -0.24 0.89 -16.46
N THR A 38 0.60 1.56 -15.69
CA THR A 38 1.57 0.96 -14.78
C THR A 38 1.18 1.23 -13.33
N ALA A 39 1.34 0.23 -12.47
CA ALA A 39 1.07 0.38 -11.04
C ALA A 39 2.21 -0.14 -10.17
N LEU A 40 2.33 0.43 -8.97
CA LEU A 40 3.22 -0.04 -7.91
C LEU A 40 2.39 -0.47 -6.69
N ASP A 41 2.58 -1.69 -6.22
CA ASP A 41 2.16 -2.14 -4.88
C ASP A 41 3.37 -2.08 -3.95
N LEU A 42 3.41 -1.08 -3.08
CA LEU A 42 4.54 -0.78 -2.20
C LEU A 42 4.38 -1.50 -0.85
N ALA A 43 5.39 -2.29 -0.44
CA ALA A 43 5.32 -3.21 0.70
C ALA A 43 4.16 -4.21 0.51
N CYS A 44 4.18 -4.90 -0.61
CA CYS A 44 3.06 -5.66 -1.14
C CYS A 44 2.67 -6.91 -0.34
N GLY A 45 3.56 -7.43 0.52
CA GLY A 45 3.35 -8.69 1.22
C GLY A 45 3.00 -9.82 0.25
N LEU A 46 1.89 -10.52 0.48
CA LEU A 46 1.39 -11.60 -0.40
C LEU A 46 0.66 -11.07 -1.66
N GLY A 47 0.77 -9.76 -1.96
CA GLY A 47 0.39 -9.16 -3.23
C GLY A 47 -1.11 -9.00 -3.47
N GLY A 48 -1.93 -8.86 -2.43
CA GLY A 48 -3.38 -8.71 -2.60
C GLY A 48 -3.75 -7.53 -3.50
N ASN A 49 -3.09 -6.37 -3.31
CA ASN A 49 -3.31 -5.19 -4.17
C ASN A 49 -2.73 -5.41 -5.56
N ALA A 50 -1.52 -5.98 -5.68
CA ALA A 50 -0.88 -6.25 -6.97
C ALA A 50 -1.74 -7.16 -7.85
N ILE A 51 -2.27 -8.24 -7.27
CA ILE A 51 -3.17 -9.18 -7.95
C ILE A 51 -4.46 -8.48 -8.38
N PHE A 52 -5.03 -7.64 -7.52
CA PHE A 52 -6.23 -6.87 -7.83
C PHE A 52 -5.98 -5.92 -9.00
N LEU A 53 -4.92 -5.12 -8.96
CA LEU A 53 -4.56 -4.17 -10.03
C LEU A 53 -4.29 -4.87 -11.36
N ALA A 54 -3.58 -6.01 -11.35
CA ALA A 54 -3.33 -6.78 -12.56
C ALA A 54 -4.63 -7.33 -13.19
N LYS A 55 -5.62 -7.72 -12.36
CA LYS A 55 -6.95 -8.13 -12.83
C LYS A 55 -7.76 -6.96 -13.42
N GLN A 56 -7.44 -5.72 -13.04
CA GLN A 56 -8.01 -4.51 -13.65
C GLN A 56 -7.32 -4.09 -14.97
N GLY A 57 -6.31 -4.86 -15.44
CA GLY A 57 -5.62 -4.61 -16.71
C GLY A 57 -4.33 -3.81 -16.60
N LEU A 58 -3.84 -3.53 -15.40
CA LEU A 58 -2.60 -2.78 -15.18
C LEU A 58 -1.36 -3.69 -15.22
N VAL A 59 -0.23 -3.14 -15.67
CA VAL A 59 1.10 -3.75 -15.53
C VAL A 59 1.64 -3.38 -14.15
N VAL A 60 1.83 -4.36 -13.28
CA VAL A 60 2.11 -4.12 -11.88
C VAL A 60 3.55 -4.46 -11.51
N THR A 61 4.21 -3.54 -10.82
CA THR A 61 5.44 -3.78 -10.06
C THR A 61 5.04 -3.94 -8.57
N ALA A 62 5.56 -4.97 -7.91
CA ALA A 62 5.27 -5.23 -6.51
C ALA A 62 6.57 -5.37 -5.71
N TRP A 63 6.77 -4.54 -4.69
CA TRP A 63 7.98 -4.53 -3.87
C TRP A 63 7.69 -4.94 -2.44
N ASP A 64 8.51 -5.85 -1.90
CA ASP A 64 8.52 -6.17 -0.48
C ASP A 64 9.94 -6.53 -0.02
N ILE A 65 10.22 -6.36 1.26
CA ILE A 65 11.50 -6.72 1.86
C ILE A 65 11.63 -8.23 2.08
N SER A 66 10.50 -8.95 2.17
CA SER A 66 10.44 -10.38 2.42
C SER A 66 10.59 -11.20 1.14
N SER A 67 11.66 -11.98 1.05
CA SER A 67 11.83 -12.94 -0.05
C SER A 67 10.71 -13.99 -0.06
N VAL A 68 10.28 -14.44 1.13
CA VAL A 68 9.20 -15.44 1.24
C VAL A 68 7.88 -14.92 0.67
N ALA A 69 7.55 -13.64 0.92
CA ALA A 69 6.34 -13.02 0.36
C ALA A 69 6.44 -12.93 -1.18
N ILE A 70 7.59 -12.49 -1.68
CA ILE A 70 7.84 -12.36 -3.12
C ILE A 70 7.82 -13.71 -3.82
N ASP A 71 8.42 -14.75 -3.25
CA ASP A 71 8.40 -16.11 -3.83
C ASP A 71 6.96 -16.64 -3.93
N LYS A 72 6.15 -16.48 -2.86
CA LYS A 72 4.73 -16.87 -2.86
C LYS A 72 3.92 -16.08 -3.90
N LEU A 73 4.11 -14.76 -3.98
CA LEU A 73 3.43 -13.92 -4.96
C LEU A 73 3.83 -14.32 -6.39
N THR A 74 5.11 -14.49 -6.66
CA THR A 74 5.62 -14.90 -7.97
C THR A 74 5.01 -16.22 -8.42
N ALA A 75 5.00 -17.23 -7.54
CA ALA A 75 4.38 -18.53 -7.84
C ALA A 75 2.88 -18.39 -8.16
N TYR A 76 2.17 -17.54 -7.40
CA TYR A 76 0.75 -17.30 -7.63
C TYR A 76 0.49 -16.63 -8.98
N VAL A 77 1.19 -15.54 -9.30
CA VAL A 77 0.94 -14.73 -10.51
C VAL A 77 1.32 -15.49 -11.78
N VAL A 78 2.40 -16.27 -11.75
CA VAL A 78 2.79 -17.16 -12.87
C VAL A 78 1.69 -18.20 -13.13
N ARG A 79 1.20 -18.89 -12.08
CA ARG A 79 0.14 -19.89 -12.21
C ARG A 79 -1.17 -19.28 -12.75
N LYS A 80 -1.45 -18.00 -12.46
CA LYS A 80 -2.67 -17.30 -12.88
C LYS A 80 -2.52 -16.47 -14.15
N GLY A 81 -1.32 -16.41 -14.74
CA GLY A 81 -1.05 -15.62 -15.94
C GLY A 81 -1.26 -14.11 -15.73
N LEU A 82 -0.96 -13.58 -14.53
CA LEU A 82 -1.15 -12.17 -14.19
C LEU A 82 0.11 -11.36 -14.48
N ASN A 83 -0.05 -10.14 -14.98
CA ASN A 83 1.06 -9.25 -15.31
C ASN A 83 1.56 -8.50 -14.07
N VAL A 84 2.28 -9.22 -13.21
CA VAL A 84 2.90 -8.70 -11.99
C VAL A 84 4.37 -9.04 -11.96
N ASN A 85 5.22 -8.02 -11.85
CA ASN A 85 6.66 -8.16 -11.61
C ASN A 85 6.93 -7.96 -10.10
N ALA A 86 7.10 -9.06 -9.37
CA ALA A 86 7.37 -9.05 -7.94
C ALA A 86 8.88 -9.04 -7.67
N CYS A 87 9.36 -8.09 -6.87
CA CYS A 87 10.78 -7.90 -6.59
C CYS A 87 11.02 -7.79 -5.08
N GLN A 88 11.95 -8.62 -4.57
CA GLN A 88 12.45 -8.41 -3.22
C GLN A 88 13.27 -7.13 -3.17
N GLN A 89 12.84 -6.15 -2.40
CA GLN A 89 13.52 -4.86 -2.32
C GLN A 89 13.39 -4.21 -0.95
N LYS A 90 14.50 -3.71 -0.42
CA LYS A 90 14.45 -2.72 0.67
C LYS A 90 14.04 -1.38 0.07
N ILE A 91 12.86 -0.90 0.46
CA ILE A 91 12.31 0.35 -0.04
C ILE A 91 13.06 1.52 0.59
N THR A 92 13.58 2.42 -0.26
CA THR A 92 14.23 3.69 0.08
C THR A 92 13.83 4.73 -0.97
N ALA A 93 14.09 6.01 -0.75
CA ALA A 93 13.82 7.02 -1.76
C ALA A 93 14.53 6.73 -3.11
N LYS A 94 15.74 6.15 -3.06
CA LYS A 94 16.49 5.75 -4.27
C LYS A 94 15.82 4.62 -5.06
N SER A 95 14.96 3.83 -4.41
CA SER A 95 14.24 2.73 -5.07
C SER A 95 13.31 3.21 -6.17
N PHE A 96 12.87 4.46 -6.11
CA PHE A 96 11.97 5.08 -7.08
C PHE A 96 12.67 5.68 -8.29
N ASN A 97 14.02 5.75 -8.30
CA ASN A 97 14.77 6.36 -9.40
C ASN A 97 14.52 5.61 -10.72
N GLY A 98 14.11 6.36 -11.76
CA GLY A 98 13.80 5.81 -13.09
C GLY A 98 12.41 5.18 -13.20
N TYR A 99 11.61 5.16 -12.14
CA TYR A 99 10.25 4.66 -12.17
C TYR A 99 9.22 5.80 -12.23
N SER A 100 8.13 5.53 -12.95
CA SER A 100 6.98 6.43 -13.03
C SER A 100 5.71 5.60 -13.22
N PHE A 101 4.69 5.84 -12.37
CA PHE A 101 3.49 5.02 -12.27
C PHE A 101 2.22 5.83 -12.45
N ASP A 102 1.21 5.22 -13.08
CA ASP A 102 -0.15 5.76 -13.14
C ASP A 102 -0.88 5.57 -11.81
N VAL A 103 -0.53 4.49 -11.07
CA VAL A 103 -1.13 4.16 -9.77
C VAL A 103 -0.05 3.70 -8.80
N ILE A 104 -0.07 4.22 -7.56
CA ILE A 104 0.72 3.67 -6.45
C ILE A 104 -0.24 3.29 -5.33
N VAL A 105 -0.08 2.08 -4.80
CA VAL A 105 -0.82 1.60 -3.62
C VAL A 105 0.13 1.36 -2.48
N VAL A 106 -0.22 1.85 -1.29
CA VAL A 106 0.49 1.60 -0.03
C VAL A 106 -0.50 1.11 0.99
N SER A 107 -0.29 -0.08 1.54
CA SER A 107 -1.19 -0.64 2.55
C SER A 107 -0.45 -1.17 3.76
N ARG A 108 -0.88 -0.75 4.97
CA ARG A 108 -0.34 -1.19 6.27
C ARG A 108 1.19 -1.06 6.37
N PHE A 109 1.71 -0.06 5.74
CA PHE A 109 3.11 0.35 5.74
C PHE A 109 3.18 1.85 6.00
N LEU A 110 4.15 2.32 6.77
CA LEU A 110 4.37 3.74 7.02
C LEU A 110 5.87 4.00 7.15
N ASP A 111 6.39 4.78 6.22
CA ASP A 111 7.71 5.42 6.28
C ASP A 111 7.56 6.86 5.77
N ARG A 112 7.60 7.80 6.68
CA ARG A 112 7.38 9.24 6.42
C ARG A 112 8.41 9.83 5.48
N THR A 113 9.61 9.26 5.46
CA THR A 113 10.73 9.73 4.61
C THR A 113 10.53 9.43 3.13
N LEU A 114 9.52 8.63 2.79
CA LEU A 114 9.24 8.21 1.41
C LEU A 114 8.15 9.06 0.73
N SER A 115 7.47 9.98 1.43
CA SER A 115 6.36 10.75 0.87
C SER A 115 6.72 11.48 -0.42
N ASP A 116 7.83 12.21 -0.43
CA ASP A 116 8.29 12.96 -1.61
C ASP A 116 8.68 12.02 -2.77
N ALA A 117 9.31 10.88 -2.46
CA ALA A 117 9.69 9.90 -3.47
C ALA A 117 8.46 9.22 -4.09
N ILE A 118 7.44 8.92 -3.28
CA ILE A 118 6.14 8.39 -3.75
C ILE A 118 5.45 9.41 -4.67
N ILE A 119 5.37 10.68 -4.25
CA ILE A 119 4.79 11.76 -5.06
C ILE A 119 5.58 11.94 -6.35
N GLY A 120 6.93 11.93 -6.26
CA GLY A 120 7.83 12.04 -7.42
C GLY A 120 7.59 10.94 -8.46
N ALA A 121 7.37 9.71 -8.01
CA ALA A 121 7.16 8.54 -8.86
C ALA A 121 5.74 8.42 -9.44
N LEU A 122 4.80 9.28 -9.05
CA LEU A 122 3.53 9.38 -9.76
C LEU A 122 3.71 10.14 -11.08
N LYS A 123 3.10 9.65 -12.14
CA LYS A 123 2.92 10.42 -13.40
C LYS A 123 1.99 11.61 -13.16
N PRO A 124 1.98 12.63 -14.04
CA PRO A 124 0.90 13.61 -14.06
C PRO A 124 -0.47 12.91 -14.12
N ASP A 125 -1.45 13.38 -13.35
CA ASP A 125 -2.77 12.77 -13.14
C ASP A 125 -2.75 11.39 -12.45
N GLY A 126 -1.59 10.85 -12.08
CA GLY A 126 -1.44 9.56 -11.38
C GLY A 126 -2.08 9.58 -9.98
N LEU A 127 -2.50 8.41 -9.52
CA LEU A 127 -3.25 8.22 -8.28
C LEU A 127 -2.42 7.49 -7.21
N LEU A 128 -2.46 8.00 -5.99
CA LEU A 128 -2.00 7.32 -4.79
C LEU A 128 -3.19 6.80 -4.00
N PHE A 129 -3.22 5.51 -3.71
CA PHE A 129 -4.13 4.88 -2.74
C PHE A 129 -3.32 4.52 -1.50
N TYR A 130 -3.69 5.05 -0.35
CA TYR A 130 -2.98 4.81 0.89
C TYR A 130 -3.94 4.40 2.00
N GLN A 131 -3.64 3.31 2.72
CA GLN A 131 -4.39 2.91 3.91
C GLN A 131 -3.44 2.31 4.93
N THR A 132 -3.37 2.89 6.13
CA THR A 132 -2.54 2.36 7.22
C THR A 132 -3.09 2.73 8.59
N PHE A 133 -2.47 2.19 9.63
CA PHE A 133 -2.91 2.25 11.00
C PHE A 133 -2.78 3.65 11.61
N THR A 134 -3.72 4.00 12.49
CA THR A 134 -3.74 5.24 13.28
C THR A 134 -3.34 4.99 14.73
N ARG A 135 -2.91 6.06 15.43
CA ARG A 135 -2.64 6.03 16.88
C ARG A 135 -3.92 5.88 17.68
N GLU A 136 -4.98 6.57 17.28
CA GLU A 136 -6.29 6.43 17.89
C GLU A 136 -6.93 5.12 17.47
N LYS A 137 -7.09 4.22 18.44
CA LYS A 137 -7.59 2.86 18.22
C LYS A 137 -8.74 2.52 19.14
N THR A 138 -9.70 1.77 18.60
CA THR A 138 -10.81 1.19 19.37
C THR A 138 -10.42 -0.15 20.03
N SER A 139 -9.23 -0.67 19.76
CA SER A 139 -8.74 -1.94 20.31
C SER A 139 -7.22 -1.95 20.44
N PRO A 140 -6.63 -2.71 21.38
CA PRO A 140 -5.17 -2.78 21.60
C PRO A 140 -4.43 -3.65 20.56
N LYS A 141 -5.04 -3.95 19.40
CA LYS A 141 -4.42 -4.80 18.36
C LYS A 141 -3.16 -4.16 17.76
N PRO A 142 -2.12 -4.96 17.46
CA PRO A 142 -0.92 -4.47 16.77
C PRO A 142 -1.22 -3.79 15.43
N PRO A 143 -0.30 -2.93 14.95
CA PRO A 143 0.99 -2.53 15.53
C PRO A 143 0.83 -1.55 16.69
N ASN A 144 1.75 -1.60 17.67
CA ASN A 144 1.74 -0.70 18.83
C ASN A 144 2.90 0.31 18.81
N ASN A 145 3.91 0.09 17.95
CA ASN A 145 4.99 1.07 17.81
C ASN A 145 4.46 2.35 17.15
N PRO A 146 4.58 3.53 17.82
CA PRO A 146 4.12 4.81 17.29
C PRO A 146 4.69 5.18 15.91
N ASP A 147 5.87 4.69 15.57
CA ASP A 147 6.51 4.95 14.26
C ASP A 147 5.70 4.39 13.09
N TYR A 148 4.88 3.35 13.34
CA TYR A 148 4.03 2.70 12.35
C TYR A 148 2.57 3.17 12.40
N LEU A 149 2.29 4.21 13.21
CA LEU A 149 0.94 4.71 13.46
C LEU A 149 0.84 6.19 13.08
N LEU A 150 -0.15 6.51 12.28
CA LEU A 150 -0.48 7.88 11.90
C LEU A 150 -1.00 8.69 13.09
N THR A 151 -0.61 9.93 13.18
CA THR A 151 -1.30 10.95 13.96
C THR A 151 -2.54 11.45 13.20
N GLU A 152 -3.40 12.20 13.88
CA GLU A 152 -4.60 12.81 13.29
C GLU A 152 -4.26 13.59 12.00
N ASN A 153 -5.01 13.33 10.94
CA ASN A 153 -4.87 13.99 9.62
C ASN A 153 -3.48 13.89 8.96
N GLU A 154 -2.61 13.01 9.43
CA GLU A 154 -1.21 12.98 8.98
C GLU A 154 -1.07 12.63 7.50
N LEU A 155 -1.92 11.77 6.92
CA LEU A 155 -1.87 11.50 5.47
C LEU A 155 -2.17 12.75 4.63
N LEU A 156 -3.04 13.65 5.10
CA LEU A 156 -3.31 14.92 4.43
C LEU A 156 -2.06 15.83 4.45
N ALA A 157 -1.31 15.83 5.55
CA ALA A 157 -0.07 16.61 5.67
C ALA A 157 1.05 16.03 4.81
N LEU A 158 1.31 14.72 4.89
CA LEU A 158 2.36 14.02 4.14
C LEU A 158 2.19 14.12 2.61
N PHE A 159 0.95 14.12 2.15
CA PHE A 159 0.61 14.14 0.72
C PHE A 159 -0.10 15.43 0.31
N SER A 160 0.16 16.54 1.03
CA SER A 160 -0.41 17.87 0.74
C SER A 160 -0.19 18.40 -0.68
N PRO A 161 0.89 18.02 -1.43
CA PRO A 161 1.04 18.41 -2.83
C PRO A 161 0.01 17.74 -3.78
N LEU A 162 -0.62 16.64 -3.35
CA LEU A 162 -1.62 15.94 -4.15
C LEU A 162 -3.00 16.60 -3.97
N ARG A 163 -3.82 16.53 -5.02
CA ARG A 163 -5.24 16.81 -4.90
C ARG A 163 -5.91 15.70 -4.11
N VAL A 164 -6.55 16.00 -2.99
CA VAL A 164 -7.34 15.03 -2.22
C VAL A 164 -8.58 14.64 -3.04
N VAL A 165 -8.72 13.34 -3.33
CA VAL A 165 -9.87 12.75 -4.02
C VAL A 165 -10.79 12.08 -3.02
N PHE A 166 -10.22 11.39 -2.03
CA PHE A 166 -10.94 10.72 -0.96
C PHE A 166 -10.11 10.72 0.32
N TYR A 167 -10.77 10.93 1.47
CA TYR A 167 -10.16 10.78 2.78
C TYR A 167 -11.17 10.26 3.78
N ARG A 168 -10.75 9.33 4.62
CA ARG A 168 -11.53 8.80 5.74
C ARG A 168 -10.63 8.50 6.91
N GLU A 169 -10.92 9.13 8.05
CA GLU A 169 -10.33 8.82 9.35
C GLU A 169 -11.42 8.98 10.41
N ASN A 170 -11.89 7.88 10.98
CA ASN A 170 -13.01 7.93 11.92
C ASN A 170 -12.55 8.01 13.38
N ALA A 171 -11.28 7.68 13.64
CA ALA A 171 -10.69 7.71 14.98
C ALA A 171 -11.63 7.13 16.06
N LEU A 172 -11.87 7.83 17.14
CA LEU A 172 -12.78 7.44 18.22
C LEU A 172 -14.15 8.15 18.16
N ILE A 173 -14.43 8.89 17.08
CA ILE A 173 -15.64 9.70 16.95
C ILE A 173 -16.88 8.82 16.74
N GLY A 174 -17.95 9.11 17.44
CA GLY A 174 -19.27 8.50 17.29
C GLY A 174 -19.34 7.04 17.76
N LYS A 175 -20.16 6.23 17.09
CA LYS A 175 -20.37 4.81 17.45
C LYS A 175 -19.17 3.98 17.03
N GLN A 176 -18.28 3.66 17.93
CA GLN A 176 -16.99 3.01 17.67
C GLN A 176 -17.09 1.60 17.06
N MET A 177 -18.27 0.97 17.15
CA MET A 177 -18.54 -0.34 16.52
C MET A 177 -18.87 -0.23 15.01
N ARG A 178 -18.91 0.99 14.45
CA ARG A 178 -19.24 1.24 13.03
C ARG A 178 -18.14 2.02 12.31
N GLY A 179 -18.11 1.88 11.00
CA GLY A 179 -17.16 2.54 10.11
C GLY A 179 -15.76 1.91 10.15
N LEU A 180 -14.85 2.49 9.39
CA LEU A 180 -13.45 2.09 9.41
C LEU A 180 -12.82 2.59 10.72
N ARG A 181 -12.23 1.67 11.47
CA ARG A 181 -11.54 1.99 12.74
C ARG A 181 -10.10 1.53 12.69
N ASN A 182 -9.25 2.21 13.48
CA ASN A 182 -7.83 1.90 13.64
C ASN A 182 -6.97 2.13 12.39
N GLU A 183 -7.54 2.60 11.30
CA GLU A 183 -6.85 2.91 10.05
C GLU A 183 -7.39 4.22 9.45
N ALA A 184 -6.56 4.92 8.69
CA ALA A 184 -6.96 6.03 7.82
C ALA A 184 -6.81 5.63 6.35
N GLN A 185 -7.67 6.19 5.50
CA GLN A 185 -7.72 5.98 4.06
C GLN A 185 -7.51 7.30 3.33
N PHE A 186 -6.73 7.27 2.25
CA PHE A 186 -6.47 8.42 1.42
C PHE A 186 -6.38 8.01 -0.05
N VAL A 187 -7.03 8.79 -0.92
CA VAL A 187 -6.77 8.77 -2.36
C VAL A 187 -6.39 10.18 -2.77
N GLY A 188 -5.20 10.32 -3.36
CA GLY A 188 -4.68 11.58 -3.86
C GLY A 188 -4.29 11.49 -5.32
N GLN A 189 -4.48 12.59 -6.06
CA GLN A 189 -4.09 12.73 -7.47
C GLN A 189 -2.94 13.72 -7.61
N LYS A 190 -1.90 13.34 -8.35
CA LYS A 190 -0.85 14.27 -8.76
C LYS A 190 -1.39 15.24 -9.79
N ARG A 191 -1.27 16.54 -9.53
CA ARG A 191 -1.65 17.58 -10.51
C ARG A 191 -0.67 17.58 -11.69
N LYS A 192 -1.16 18.06 -12.84
CA LYS A 192 -0.32 18.31 -14.03
C LYS A 192 0.78 19.32 -13.74
#